data_edc6420a73991a987bbee175dfa68c27
#
_entry.id   edc6420a73991a987bbee175dfa68c27
#
_cell.length_a   1.000
_cell.length_b   1.000
_cell.length_c   1.000
_cell.angle_alpha   90.00
_cell.angle_beta   90.00
_cell.angle_gamma   90.00
#
_symmetry.space_group_name_H-M   'P 1'
#
loop_
_entity.id
_entity.type
_entity.pdbx_description
1 polymer ?
#
loop_
_entity_poly.entity_id
_entity_poly.type
_entity_poly.pdbx_seq_one_letter_code
_entity_poly.pdbx_strand_id
1 'polypeptide(L)'
;MADQPSADLLIKDARIVPFRSRTELGALRRGDPCPGALAAPPPPGEPVDVRIKAGRVVEVGQGLSAHGTRVLDAEGSFLIPGLWDAHAHLDMEAARSARIDTLATGSAEEALELVAHALRDHPAGSRPATIQGFGHRLSNWPRVPTVAELDAVTEEVPTLLISGDVHSGWLNSAALRIFGLPQASAQDPGSPMKEDPWFALLDRLDEIPGTRELRESGYRQVLADMLSRGITGVVDMSWSEDPDDWPRRLRAMAEQGVLPQVLPRIRIGVYRDKLE
;
A
#
# COMPACT_ATOMS: atom_id res chain seq x y z
N MET A 1 8.04 -7.13 24.56
CA MET A 1 8.62 -6.03 23.78
C MET A 1 8.99 -4.94 24.77
N ALA A 2 10.28 -4.67 24.94
CA ALA A 2 10.73 -3.57 25.78
C ALA A 2 10.35 -2.25 25.08
N ASP A 3 9.58 -1.44 25.80
CA ASP A 3 9.22 -0.07 25.45
C ASP A 3 10.53 0.72 25.27
N GLN A 4 11.02 0.88 24.05
CA GLN A 4 12.09 1.85 23.82
C GLN A 4 11.47 3.22 24.08
N PRO A 5 11.96 3.98 25.05
CA PRO A 5 11.42 5.31 25.31
C PRO A 5 11.56 6.13 24.02
N SER A 6 10.43 6.58 23.47
CA SER A 6 10.45 7.51 22.36
C SER A 6 11.32 8.68 22.79
N ALA A 7 12.41 8.94 22.05
CA ALA A 7 13.31 10.03 22.37
C ALA A 7 12.49 11.31 22.51
N ASP A 8 12.69 12.07 23.61
CA ASP A 8 12.06 13.36 23.81
C ASP A 8 12.39 14.26 22.61
N LEU A 9 11.38 14.97 22.11
CA LEU A 9 11.48 15.82 20.92
C LEU A 9 10.95 17.22 21.23
N LEU A 10 11.68 18.22 20.81
CA LEU A 10 11.21 19.61 20.75
C LEU A 10 11.10 20.02 19.29
N ILE A 11 9.89 20.29 18.84
CA ILE A 11 9.64 20.94 17.55
C ILE A 11 9.66 22.45 17.81
N LYS A 12 10.54 23.18 17.13
CA LYS A 12 10.66 24.63 17.24
C LYS A 12 10.03 25.32 16.05
N ASP A 13 9.56 26.53 16.28
CA ASP A 13 9.08 27.46 15.25
C ASP A 13 7.99 26.83 14.33
N ALA A 14 7.03 26.10 14.91
CA ALA A 14 5.93 25.44 14.18
C ALA A 14 4.64 26.26 14.25
N ARG A 15 3.92 26.38 13.14
CA ARG A 15 2.57 26.98 13.07
C ARG A 15 1.51 25.89 13.21
N ILE A 16 0.89 25.79 14.38
CA ILE A 16 -0.17 24.82 14.61
C ILE A 16 -1.41 25.21 13.80
N VAL A 17 -1.86 24.31 12.93
CA VAL A 17 -3.14 24.46 12.23
C VAL A 17 -4.26 24.08 13.20
N PRO A 18 -5.19 25.01 13.51
CA PRO A 18 -6.27 24.72 14.43
C PRO A 18 -7.26 23.71 13.83
N PHE A 19 -7.68 22.73 14.65
CA PHE A 19 -8.67 21.73 14.30
C PHE A 19 -9.94 21.92 15.12
N ARG A 20 -11.06 21.46 14.56
CA ARG A 20 -12.31 21.43 15.32
C ARG A 20 -12.21 20.42 16.47
N SER A 21 -12.68 20.83 17.62
CA SER A 21 -12.70 19.96 18.79
C SER A 21 -13.63 18.76 18.57
N ARG A 22 -13.44 17.70 19.36
CA ARG A 22 -14.35 16.55 19.38
C ARG A 22 -15.80 16.94 19.71
N THR A 23 -15.96 17.99 20.50
CA THR A 23 -17.28 18.53 20.90
C THR A 23 -18.00 19.17 19.71
N GLU A 24 -17.28 19.95 18.90
CA GLU A 24 -17.83 20.57 17.68
C GLU A 24 -18.19 19.51 16.63
N LEU A 25 -17.35 18.48 16.45
CA LEU A 25 -17.65 17.34 15.57
C LEU A 25 -18.80 16.48 16.10
N GLY A 26 -18.96 16.37 17.43
CA GLY A 26 -20.04 15.66 18.08
C GLY A 26 -21.40 16.31 17.85
N ALA A 27 -21.47 17.64 17.80
CA ALA A 27 -22.69 18.37 17.46
C ALA A 27 -23.14 18.08 16.01
N LEU A 28 -22.21 18.05 15.06
CA LEU A 28 -22.50 17.69 13.66
C LEU A 28 -23.07 16.28 13.50
N ARG A 29 -22.60 15.31 14.29
CA ARG A 29 -23.05 13.91 14.24
C ARG A 29 -24.46 13.70 14.79
N ARG A 30 -24.95 14.57 15.68
CA ARG A 30 -26.28 14.48 16.26
C ARG A 30 -27.37 15.10 15.38
N GLY A 31 -27.01 15.65 14.23
CA GLY A 31 -27.96 16.33 13.36
C GLY A 31 -28.44 17.68 13.94
N ASP A 32 -27.70 18.21 14.90
CA ASP A 32 -27.92 19.57 15.37
C ASP A 32 -27.79 20.52 14.17
N PRO A 33 -28.62 21.54 14.01
CA PRO A 33 -28.54 22.46 12.92
C PRO A 33 -27.10 23.02 12.87
N CYS A 34 -26.47 22.81 11.74
CA CYS A 34 -25.08 23.27 11.54
C CYS A 34 -25.06 24.77 11.80
N PRO A 35 -24.39 25.26 12.84
CA PRO A 35 -24.33 26.69 13.06
C PRO A 35 -23.59 27.29 11.88
N GLY A 36 -24.33 27.98 11.02
CA GLY A 36 -23.91 28.70 9.84
C GLY A 36 -22.76 28.07 9.03
N ALA A 37 -22.80 28.18 7.71
CA ALA A 37 -21.83 27.60 6.79
C ALA A 37 -20.44 27.46 7.45
N LEU A 38 -19.96 26.21 7.57
CA LEU A 38 -18.71 25.86 8.23
C LEU A 38 -17.67 26.98 8.09
N ALA A 39 -17.59 27.85 9.09
CA ALA A 39 -16.59 28.92 9.05
C ALA A 39 -15.23 28.29 8.77
N ALA A 40 -14.48 28.85 7.86
CA ALA A 40 -13.12 28.41 7.62
C ALA A 40 -12.41 28.30 8.98
N PRO A 41 -11.58 27.28 9.23
CA PRO A 41 -10.79 27.22 10.44
C PRO A 41 -10.03 28.56 10.60
N PRO A 42 -9.86 29.09 11.81
CA PRO A 42 -9.07 30.29 12.00
C PRO A 42 -7.69 30.09 11.35
N PRO A 43 -7.06 31.16 10.86
CA PRO A 43 -5.72 31.06 10.29
C PRO A 43 -4.76 30.47 11.34
N PRO A 44 -3.70 29.79 10.92
CA PRO A 44 -2.66 29.32 11.82
C PRO A 44 -2.11 30.51 12.62
N GLY A 45 -1.89 30.30 13.92
CA GLY A 45 -1.32 31.31 14.81
C GLY A 45 0.16 31.64 14.52
N GLU A 46 0.74 32.47 15.37
CA GLU A 46 2.18 32.70 15.38
C GLU A 46 2.93 31.40 15.64
N PRO A 47 4.19 31.27 15.14
CA PRO A 47 5.03 30.12 15.41
C PRO A 47 5.22 29.85 16.89
N VAL A 48 5.16 28.61 17.29
CA VAL A 48 5.35 28.14 18.67
C VAL A 48 6.25 26.91 18.70
N ASP A 49 6.80 26.63 19.87
CA ASP A 49 7.55 25.41 20.13
C ASP A 49 6.60 24.36 20.73
N VAL A 50 6.79 23.08 20.35
CA VAL A 50 5.99 21.95 20.82
C VAL A 50 6.91 20.88 21.42
N ARG A 51 6.77 20.62 22.71
CA ARG A 51 7.52 19.58 23.41
C ARG A 51 6.75 18.27 23.44
N ILE A 52 7.41 17.21 23.02
CA ILE A 52 6.90 15.84 23.03
C ILE A 52 7.74 15.03 24.01
N LYS A 53 7.08 14.36 24.97
CA LYS A 53 7.69 13.39 25.88
C LYS A 53 6.89 12.09 25.85
N ALA A 54 7.59 10.96 25.80
CA ALA A 54 6.97 9.65 25.75
C ALA A 54 5.82 9.55 24.74
N GLY A 55 6.01 10.14 23.53
CA GLY A 55 5.03 10.13 22.44
C GLY A 55 3.80 11.03 22.65
N ARG A 56 3.84 11.96 23.65
CA ARG A 56 2.73 12.87 23.95
C ARG A 56 3.19 14.31 23.92
N VAL A 57 2.37 15.21 23.39
CA VAL A 57 2.56 16.65 23.53
C VAL A 57 2.33 17.01 24.99
N VAL A 58 3.36 17.57 25.65
CA VAL A 58 3.33 17.94 27.07
C VAL A 58 3.37 19.44 27.30
N GLU A 59 3.86 20.21 26.33
CA GLU A 59 4.00 21.65 26.43
C GLU A 59 3.94 22.32 25.05
N VAL A 60 3.29 23.46 24.96
CA VAL A 60 3.24 24.32 23.77
C VAL A 60 3.46 25.75 24.22
N GLY A 61 4.40 26.45 23.60
CA GLY A 61 4.73 27.82 23.98
C GLY A 61 5.83 28.38 23.10
N GLN A 62 6.27 29.62 23.40
CA GLN A 62 7.40 30.24 22.70
C GLN A 62 8.68 30.13 23.53
N GLY A 63 9.81 29.91 22.87
CA GLY A 63 11.12 29.93 23.52
C GLY A 63 11.37 28.77 24.47
N LEU A 64 10.80 27.61 24.25
CA LEU A 64 11.00 26.44 25.08
C LEU A 64 12.48 26.00 25.06
N SER A 65 13.01 25.65 26.24
CA SER A 65 14.40 25.20 26.38
C SER A 65 14.64 23.89 25.66
N ALA A 66 15.69 23.83 24.85
CA ALA A 66 16.11 22.61 24.13
C ALA A 66 17.02 21.69 24.96
N HIS A 67 17.29 22.02 26.22
CA HIS A 67 18.30 21.33 27.03
C HIS A 67 18.03 19.81 27.13
N GLY A 68 18.97 18.99 26.62
CA GLY A 68 18.90 17.55 26.68
C GLY A 68 17.86 16.86 25.77
N THR A 69 17.23 17.60 24.84
CA THR A 69 16.15 17.11 23.99
C THR A 69 16.56 17.19 22.51
N ARG A 70 16.21 16.19 21.72
CA ARG A 70 16.34 16.29 20.25
C ARG A 70 15.51 17.44 19.74
N VAL A 71 16.06 18.27 18.86
CA VAL A 71 15.37 19.42 18.26
C VAL A 71 15.08 19.16 16.79
N LEU A 72 13.86 19.48 16.38
CA LEU A 72 13.43 19.61 14.99
C LEU A 72 12.99 21.07 14.79
N ASP A 73 13.71 21.81 13.97
CA ASP A 73 13.30 23.16 13.58
C ASP A 73 12.30 23.06 12.44
N ALA A 74 11.11 23.58 12.64
CA ALA A 74 10.05 23.58 11.64
C ALA A 74 10.13 24.79 10.69
N GLU A 75 11.01 25.77 10.97
CA GLU A 75 11.24 26.96 10.13
C GLU A 75 9.93 27.66 9.72
N GLY A 76 8.98 27.78 10.64
CA GLY A 76 7.67 28.36 10.38
C GLY A 76 6.70 27.47 9.62
N SER A 77 7.05 26.21 9.39
CA SER A 77 6.18 25.24 8.70
C SER A 77 4.92 24.90 9.51
N PHE A 78 3.90 24.41 8.81
CA PHE A 78 2.65 24.04 9.44
C PHE A 78 2.73 22.68 10.14
N LEU A 79 2.26 22.64 11.39
CA LEU A 79 2.09 21.41 12.16
C LEU A 79 0.62 20.99 12.15
N ILE A 80 0.37 19.81 11.65
CA ILE A 80 -0.96 19.20 11.58
C ILE A 80 -0.96 17.85 12.31
N PRO A 81 -2.12 17.34 12.77
CA PRO A 81 -2.23 15.95 13.18
C PRO A 81 -1.88 15.02 12.02
N GLY A 82 -1.39 13.83 12.36
CA GLY A 82 -1.21 12.79 11.36
C GLY A 82 -2.51 12.53 10.59
N LEU A 83 -2.37 12.35 9.27
CA LEU A 83 -3.50 12.13 8.38
C LEU A 83 -4.15 10.76 8.64
N TRP A 84 -5.45 10.66 8.35
CA TRP A 84 -6.20 9.42 8.35
C TRP A 84 -6.79 9.17 6.97
N ASP A 85 -6.51 8.00 6.42
CA ASP A 85 -7.27 7.48 5.29
C ASP A 85 -8.52 6.78 5.84
N ALA A 86 -9.68 7.31 5.50
CA ALA A 86 -10.96 6.83 6.03
C ALA A 86 -11.55 5.64 5.24
N HIS A 87 -10.94 5.28 4.10
CA HIS A 87 -11.40 4.19 3.24
C HIS A 87 -10.28 3.74 2.30
N ALA A 88 -9.61 2.67 2.64
CA ALA A 88 -8.56 2.06 1.82
C ALA A 88 -8.79 0.54 1.68
N HIS A 89 -8.27 -0.04 0.61
CA HIS A 89 -8.22 -1.50 0.41
C HIS A 89 -6.74 -1.91 0.43
N LEU A 90 -6.21 -2.15 1.64
CA LEU A 90 -4.78 -2.39 1.83
C LEU A 90 -4.30 -3.68 1.17
N ASP A 91 -5.14 -4.68 1.01
CA ASP A 91 -4.84 -5.91 0.27
C ASP A 91 -4.59 -5.63 -1.22
N MET A 92 -5.41 -4.79 -1.85
CA MET A 92 -5.23 -4.38 -3.24
C MET A 92 -3.97 -3.53 -3.41
N GLU A 93 -3.74 -2.57 -2.52
CA GLU A 93 -2.54 -1.73 -2.55
C GLU A 93 -1.27 -2.54 -2.29
N ALA A 94 -1.30 -3.49 -1.36
CA ALA A 94 -0.19 -4.39 -1.12
C ALA A 94 0.11 -5.27 -2.34
N ALA A 95 -0.93 -5.82 -2.96
CA ALA A 95 -0.78 -6.61 -4.17
C ALA A 95 -0.22 -5.77 -5.33
N ARG A 96 -0.62 -4.50 -5.45
CA ARG A 96 -0.14 -3.58 -6.47
C ARG A 96 1.31 -3.15 -6.23
N SER A 97 1.64 -2.71 -5.02
CA SER A 97 2.95 -2.13 -4.71
C SER A 97 4.11 -3.11 -4.78
N ALA A 98 3.84 -4.41 -4.64
CA ALA A 98 4.84 -5.46 -4.77
C ALA A 98 5.01 -5.96 -6.20
N ARG A 99 4.20 -5.50 -7.15
CA ARG A 99 4.24 -5.89 -8.57
C ARG A 99 5.03 -4.88 -9.39
N ILE A 100 5.54 -5.33 -10.52
CA ILE A 100 6.14 -4.44 -11.53
C ILE A 100 5.05 -3.48 -12.03
N ASP A 101 5.31 -2.19 -11.97
CA ASP A 101 4.40 -1.19 -12.53
C ASP A 101 4.51 -1.17 -14.06
N THR A 102 3.46 -1.62 -14.73
CA THR A 102 3.34 -1.64 -16.20
C THR A 102 2.39 -0.56 -16.73
N LEU A 103 1.93 0.37 -15.87
CA LEU A 103 0.92 1.39 -16.24
C LEU A 103 1.36 2.28 -17.41
N ALA A 104 2.63 2.64 -17.44
CA ALA A 104 3.17 3.55 -18.45
C ALA A 104 3.57 2.85 -19.76
N THR A 105 3.46 1.51 -19.86
CA THR A 105 3.87 0.79 -21.06
C THR A 105 2.92 1.04 -22.22
N GLY A 106 3.49 1.44 -23.38
CA GLY A 106 2.78 1.66 -24.63
C GLY A 106 2.79 0.45 -25.58
N SER A 107 3.49 -0.62 -25.22
CA SER A 107 3.61 -1.83 -26.05
C SER A 107 3.93 -3.08 -25.24
N ALA A 108 3.78 -4.24 -25.88
CA ALA A 108 4.20 -5.53 -25.31
C ALA A 108 5.72 -5.57 -25.07
N GLU A 109 6.49 -5.02 -25.97
CA GLU A 109 7.94 -4.96 -25.92
C GLU A 109 8.43 -4.21 -24.67
N GLU A 110 7.84 -3.05 -24.37
CA GLU A 110 8.16 -2.28 -23.15
C GLU A 110 7.81 -3.07 -21.88
N ALA A 111 6.69 -3.78 -21.86
CA ALA A 111 6.33 -4.61 -20.72
C ALA A 111 7.30 -5.80 -20.54
N LEU A 112 7.74 -6.43 -21.65
CA LEU A 112 8.74 -7.50 -21.65
C LEU A 112 10.12 -6.99 -21.16
N GLU A 113 10.50 -5.78 -21.49
CA GLU A 113 11.73 -5.15 -20.99
C GLU A 113 11.70 -4.99 -19.47
N LEU A 114 10.57 -4.53 -18.91
CA LEU A 114 10.39 -4.44 -17.45
C LEU A 114 10.48 -5.80 -16.76
N VAL A 115 9.88 -6.83 -17.34
CA VAL A 115 9.95 -8.21 -16.84
C VAL A 115 11.39 -8.72 -16.90
N ALA A 116 12.08 -8.51 -18.02
CA ALA A 116 13.48 -8.91 -18.19
C ALA A 116 14.41 -8.18 -17.20
N HIS A 117 14.12 -6.89 -16.90
CA HIS A 117 14.85 -6.14 -15.90
C HIS A 117 14.66 -6.74 -14.49
N ALA A 118 13.43 -7.03 -14.10
CA ALA A 118 13.14 -7.64 -12.80
C ALA A 118 13.80 -9.02 -12.62
N LEU A 119 13.91 -9.81 -13.70
CA LEU A 119 14.65 -11.07 -13.68
C LEU A 119 16.16 -10.87 -13.46
N ARG A 120 16.75 -9.86 -14.11
CA ARG A 120 18.18 -9.55 -13.96
C ARG A 120 18.55 -8.98 -12.59
N ASP A 121 17.65 -8.19 -12.01
CA ASP A 121 17.85 -7.55 -10.71
C ASP A 121 17.66 -8.50 -9.52
N HIS A 122 17.15 -9.70 -9.78
CA HIS A 122 17.05 -10.73 -8.74
C HIS A 122 18.46 -11.16 -8.30
N PRO A 123 18.68 -11.41 -7.00
CA PRO A 123 20.01 -11.75 -6.48
C PRO A 123 20.71 -12.85 -7.28
N ALA A 124 21.99 -12.65 -7.58
CA ALA A 124 22.77 -13.58 -8.39
C ALA A 124 22.73 -15.01 -7.82
N GLY A 125 22.44 -15.97 -8.68
CA GLY A 125 22.37 -17.39 -8.31
C GLY A 125 21.03 -17.86 -7.77
N SER A 126 20.01 -16.97 -7.70
CA SER A 126 18.64 -17.33 -7.38
C SER A 126 17.67 -16.88 -8.47
N ARG A 127 16.51 -17.53 -8.56
CA ARG A 127 15.42 -17.12 -9.43
C ARG A 127 14.21 -16.75 -8.57
N PRO A 128 13.43 -15.72 -8.93
CA PRO A 128 12.20 -15.43 -8.22
C PRO A 128 11.21 -16.60 -8.34
N ALA A 129 10.42 -16.83 -7.31
CA ALA A 129 9.38 -17.87 -7.36
C ALA A 129 8.27 -17.49 -8.35
N THR A 130 8.06 -16.20 -8.57
CA THR A 130 7.13 -15.63 -9.55
C THR A 130 7.56 -14.21 -9.95
N ILE A 131 7.11 -13.78 -11.12
CA ILE A 131 7.11 -12.37 -11.51
C ILE A 131 5.67 -11.93 -11.73
N GLN A 132 5.27 -10.85 -11.09
CA GLN A 132 3.94 -10.29 -11.27
C GLN A 132 4.03 -8.81 -11.58
N GLY A 133 3.23 -8.36 -12.56
CA GLY A 133 3.09 -6.96 -12.94
C GLY A 133 1.63 -6.51 -12.91
N PHE A 134 1.42 -5.20 -12.85
CA PHE A 134 0.09 -4.61 -12.84
C PHE A 134 0.09 -3.25 -13.55
N GLY A 135 -0.99 -2.99 -14.28
CA GLY A 135 -1.29 -1.64 -14.74
C GLY A 135 -1.39 -1.45 -16.24
N HIS A 136 -0.83 -2.34 -17.07
CA HIS A 136 -0.86 -2.18 -18.52
C HIS A 136 -2.29 -2.12 -19.09
N ARG A 137 -2.43 -1.54 -20.26
CA ARG A 137 -3.72 -1.44 -20.98
C ARG A 137 -3.57 -1.99 -22.38
N LEU A 138 -4.03 -3.23 -22.60
CA LEU A 138 -3.95 -3.89 -23.91
C LEU A 138 -4.61 -3.08 -25.02
N SER A 139 -5.66 -2.30 -24.72
CA SER A 139 -6.33 -1.43 -25.70
C SER A 139 -5.46 -0.28 -26.22
N ASN A 140 -4.42 0.10 -25.46
CA ASN A 140 -3.51 1.18 -25.83
C ASN A 140 -2.29 0.67 -26.62
N TRP A 141 -2.12 -0.65 -26.69
CA TRP A 141 -0.99 -1.26 -27.38
C TRP A 141 -1.27 -1.46 -28.87
N PRO A 142 -0.28 -1.34 -29.75
CA PRO A 142 -0.46 -1.46 -31.20
C PRO A 142 -0.87 -2.87 -31.63
N ARG A 143 -0.66 -3.88 -30.80
CA ARG A 143 -1.03 -5.27 -31.02
C ARG A 143 -1.30 -6.03 -29.72
N VAL A 144 -2.02 -7.11 -29.81
CA VAL A 144 -2.18 -8.05 -28.69
C VAL A 144 -0.89 -8.88 -28.56
N PRO A 145 -0.31 -9.01 -27.36
CA PRO A 145 0.84 -9.86 -27.13
C PRO A 145 0.47 -11.34 -27.11
N THR A 146 1.47 -12.20 -27.16
CA THR A 146 1.29 -13.65 -27.09
C THR A 146 1.90 -14.26 -25.82
N VAL A 147 1.42 -15.43 -25.42
CA VAL A 147 2.02 -16.21 -24.31
C VAL A 147 3.47 -16.58 -24.64
N ALA A 148 3.75 -16.96 -25.89
CA ALA A 148 5.07 -17.35 -26.33
C ALA A 148 6.12 -16.22 -26.20
N GLU A 149 5.72 -14.96 -26.36
CA GLU A 149 6.64 -13.82 -26.15
C GLU A 149 7.05 -13.68 -24.68
N LEU A 150 6.10 -13.91 -23.76
CA LEU A 150 6.39 -13.90 -22.34
C LEU A 150 7.25 -15.11 -21.94
N ASP A 151 6.99 -16.29 -22.51
CA ASP A 151 7.81 -17.50 -22.32
C ASP A 151 9.28 -17.27 -22.73
N ALA A 152 9.50 -16.59 -23.86
CA ALA A 152 10.85 -16.32 -24.36
C ALA A 152 11.70 -15.47 -23.39
N VAL A 153 11.08 -14.65 -22.54
CA VAL A 153 11.77 -13.81 -21.57
C VAL A 153 11.88 -14.50 -20.21
N THR A 154 10.86 -15.23 -19.79
CA THR A 154 10.71 -15.70 -18.41
C THR A 154 11.01 -17.19 -18.22
N GLU A 155 11.09 -17.94 -19.32
CA GLU A 155 11.31 -19.39 -19.31
C GLU A 155 10.32 -20.10 -18.35
N GLU A 156 10.86 -20.81 -17.33
CA GLU A 156 10.07 -21.57 -16.33
C GLU A 156 9.65 -20.75 -15.10
N VAL A 157 9.95 -19.45 -15.05
CA VAL A 157 9.49 -18.60 -13.93
C VAL A 157 8.02 -18.22 -14.14
N PRO A 158 7.09 -18.68 -13.29
CA PRO A 158 5.68 -18.32 -13.42
C PRO A 158 5.50 -16.80 -13.44
N THR A 159 4.97 -16.30 -14.54
CA THR A 159 4.85 -14.84 -14.77
C THR A 159 3.43 -14.46 -15.13
N LEU A 160 2.97 -13.37 -14.54
CA LEU A 160 1.63 -12.84 -14.67
C LEU A 160 1.65 -11.32 -14.73
N LEU A 161 1.11 -10.71 -15.78
CA LEU A 161 0.86 -9.28 -15.89
C LEU A 161 -0.65 -9.01 -15.90
N ILE A 162 -1.15 -8.30 -14.92
CA ILE A 162 -2.57 -7.95 -14.77
C ILE A 162 -2.82 -6.59 -15.40
N SER A 163 -3.85 -6.45 -16.22
CA SER A 163 -4.25 -5.17 -16.81
C SER A 163 -4.73 -4.18 -15.74
N GLY A 164 -4.60 -2.88 -16.01
CA GLY A 164 -4.96 -1.83 -15.08
C GLY A 164 -6.47 -1.73 -14.78
N ASP A 165 -7.31 -2.28 -15.65
CA ASP A 165 -8.76 -2.42 -15.45
C ASP A 165 -9.16 -3.76 -14.80
N VAL A 166 -8.18 -4.65 -14.58
CA VAL A 166 -8.37 -6.00 -14.01
C VAL A 166 -9.18 -6.95 -14.89
N HIS A 167 -9.52 -6.58 -16.13
CA HIS A 167 -10.32 -7.39 -17.05
C HIS A 167 -9.49 -8.37 -17.89
N SER A 168 -8.17 -8.33 -17.79
CA SER A 168 -7.30 -9.27 -18.49
C SER A 168 -6.00 -9.59 -17.72
N GLY A 169 -5.46 -10.77 -17.98
CA GLY A 169 -4.16 -11.22 -17.49
C GLY A 169 -3.33 -11.83 -18.61
N TRP A 170 -2.08 -11.40 -18.72
CA TRP A 170 -1.11 -11.98 -19.62
C TRP A 170 -0.19 -12.91 -18.82
N LEU A 171 -0.41 -14.23 -18.99
CA LEU A 171 0.31 -15.29 -18.28
C LEU A 171 1.29 -15.96 -19.25
N ASN A 172 2.44 -16.40 -18.73
CA ASN A 172 3.32 -17.30 -19.44
C ASN A 172 2.88 -18.77 -19.31
N SER A 173 3.47 -19.68 -20.08
CA SER A 173 3.15 -21.10 -20.05
C SER A 173 3.40 -21.75 -18.69
N ALA A 174 4.41 -21.28 -17.94
CA ALA A 174 4.69 -21.79 -16.60
C ALA A 174 3.55 -21.44 -15.62
N ALA A 175 3.00 -20.23 -15.67
CA ALA A 175 1.84 -19.85 -14.88
C ALA A 175 0.56 -20.59 -15.34
N LEU A 176 0.31 -20.70 -16.64
CA LEU A 176 -0.84 -21.43 -17.18
C LEU A 176 -0.84 -22.90 -16.75
N ARG A 177 0.33 -23.54 -16.71
CA ARG A 177 0.50 -24.93 -16.27
C ARG A 177 0.03 -25.15 -14.83
N ILE A 178 0.25 -24.19 -13.93
CA ILE A 178 -0.19 -24.27 -12.53
C ILE A 178 -1.70 -24.38 -12.45
N PHE A 179 -2.43 -23.69 -13.32
CA PHE A 179 -3.89 -23.72 -13.36
C PHE A 179 -4.47 -24.87 -14.21
N GLY A 180 -3.62 -25.70 -14.80
CA GLY A 180 -4.04 -26.80 -15.70
C GLY A 180 -4.57 -26.30 -17.05
N LEU A 181 -4.14 -25.12 -17.51
CA LEU A 181 -4.58 -24.49 -18.74
C LEU A 181 -3.63 -24.78 -19.92
N PRO A 182 -4.14 -24.71 -21.18
CA PRO A 182 -3.31 -24.85 -22.37
C PRO A 182 -2.15 -23.85 -22.40
N GLN A 183 -0.98 -24.33 -22.77
CA GLN A 183 0.24 -23.55 -22.91
C GLN A 183 0.45 -23.15 -24.38
N ALA A 184 1.35 -22.19 -24.61
CA ALA A 184 1.77 -21.85 -25.95
C ALA A 184 2.43 -23.04 -26.66
N SER A 185 2.25 -23.11 -27.97
CA SER A 185 2.86 -24.11 -28.84
C SER A 185 3.34 -23.46 -30.14
N ALA A 186 4.07 -24.23 -30.97
CA ALA A 186 4.49 -23.75 -32.28
C ALA A 186 3.31 -23.43 -33.22
N GLN A 187 2.16 -24.09 -33.01
CA GLN A 187 0.94 -23.89 -33.82
C GLN A 187 0.00 -22.83 -33.24
N ASP A 188 0.06 -22.58 -31.93
CA ASP A 188 -0.73 -21.58 -31.23
C ASP A 188 0.16 -20.84 -30.20
N PRO A 189 0.58 -19.61 -30.50
CA PRO A 189 1.41 -18.82 -29.59
C PRO A 189 0.67 -18.35 -28.32
N GLY A 190 -0.64 -18.63 -28.22
CA GLY A 190 -1.49 -18.20 -27.11
C GLY A 190 -1.75 -16.70 -27.06
N SER A 191 -2.70 -16.29 -26.26
CA SER A 191 -3.04 -14.88 -26.05
C SER A 191 -3.38 -14.61 -24.58
N PRO A 192 -3.36 -13.32 -24.12
CA PRO A 192 -3.82 -12.98 -22.80
C PRO A 192 -5.27 -13.42 -22.55
N MET A 193 -5.53 -13.89 -21.34
CA MET A 193 -6.87 -14.23 -20.89
C MET A 193 -7.69 -12.99 -20.61
N LYS A 194 -9.00 -13.04 -20.87
CA LYS A 194 -9.92 -11.91 -20.70
C LYS A 194 -11.24 -12.38 -20.10
N GLU A 195 -11.92 -11.44 -19.40
CA GLU A 195 -13.29 -11.60 -18.88
C GLU A 195 -13.46 -12.86 -18.01
N ASP A 196 -14.56 -13.61 -18.17
CA ASP A 196 -14.93 -14.74 -17.30
C ASP A 196 -13.81 -15.78 -17.08
N PRO A 197 -13.08 -16.25 -18.13
CA PRO A 197 -11.94 -17.14 -17.95
C PRO A 197 -10.84 -16.54 -17.08
N TRP A 198 -10.60 -15.23 -17.20
CA TRP A 198 -9.63 -14.52 -16.38
C TRP A 198 -10.12 -14.33 -14.95
N PHE A 199 -11.38 -13.91 -14.76
CA PHE A 199 -11.96 -13.71 -13.43
C PHE A 199 -11.95 -14.99 -12.60
N ALA A 200 -12.18 -16.15 -13.22
CA ALA A 200 -12.08 -17.44 -12.55
C ALA A 200 -10.66 -17.77 -12.02
N LEU A 201 -9.61 -17.09 -12.52
CA LEU A 201 -8.26 -17.27 -12.03
C LEU A 201 -7.90 -16.29 -10.91
N LEU A 202 -8.55 -15.14 -10.81
CA LEU A 202 -8.21 -14.11 -9.81
C LEU A 202 -8.26 -14.66 -8.38
N ASP A 203 -9.25 -15.48 -8.06
CA ASP A 203 -9.41 -16.09 -6.74
C ASP A 203 -8.38 -17.22 -6.49
N ARG A 204 -7.69 -17.66 -7.54
CA ARG A 204 -6.73 -18.76 -7.51
C ARG A 204 -5.27 -18.30 -7.60
N LEU A 205 -5.01 -16.99 -7.65
CA LEU A 205 -3.64 -16.47 -7.83
C LEU A 205 -2.67 -16.94 -6.74
N ASP A 206 -3.15 -17.26 -5.55
CA ASP A 206 -2.34 -17.81 -4.46
C ASP A 206 -1.82 -19.24 -4.76
N GLU A 207 -2.29 -19.91 -5.82
CA GLU A 207 -1.72 -21.16 -6.29
C GLU A 207 -0.36 -20.95 -6.97
N ILE A 208 -0.08 -19.75 -7.47
CA ILE A 208 1.24 -19.41 -8.02
C ILE A 208 2.24 -19.29 -6.86
N PRO A 209 3.32 -20.09 -6.84
CA PRO A 209 4.35 -20.01 -5.80
C PRO A 209 4.89 -18.60 -5.63
N GLY A 210 5.06 -18.15 -4.39
CA GLY A 210 5.60 -16.81 -4.08
C GLY A 210 4.57 -15.67 -4.11
N THR A 211 3.33 -15.88 -4.55
CA THR A 211 2.29 -14.82 -4.58
C THR A 211 1.97 -14.31 -3.20
N ARG A 212 1.88 -15.19 -2.21
CA ARG A 212 1.61 -14.80 -0.82
C ARG A 212 2.76 -13.97 -0.25
N GLU A 213 3.99 -14.41 -0.44
CA GLU A 213 5.20 -13.71 0.01
C GLU A 213 5.33 -12.34 -0.66
N LEU A 214 5.00 -12.27 -1.95
CA LEU A 214 4.97 -11.01 -2.70
C LEU A 214 3.95 -10.04 -2.07
N ARG A 215 2.72 -10.49 -1.81
CA ARG A 215 1.68 -9.68 -1.17
C ARG A 215 2.10 -9.23 0.25
N GLU A 216 2.70 -10.11 1.05
CA GLU A 216 3.20 -9.75 2.37
C GLU A 216 4.32 -8.70 2.31
N SER A 217 5.18 -8.75 1.30
CA SER A 217 6.17 -7.70 1.08
C SER A 217 5.51 -6.36 0.73
N GLY A 218 4.44 -6.41 -0.06
CA GLY A 218 3.65 -5.23 -0.42
C GLY A 218 3.00 -4.55 0.77
N TYR A 219 2.47 -5.28 1.73
CA TYR A 219 1.93 -4.68 2.96
C TYR A 219 2.98 -3.87 3.71
N ARG A 220 4.22 -4.38 3.82
CA ARG A 220 5.31 -3.63 4.47
C ARG A 220 5.61 -2.33 3.73
N GLN A 221 5.65 -2.39 2.41
CA GLN A 221 5.90 -1.23 1.57
C GLN A 221 4.79 -0.19 1.69
N VAL A 222 3.52 -0.61 1.63
CA VAL A 222 2.35 0.28 1.78
C VAL A 222 2.36 0.96 3.14
N LEU A 223 2.60 0.23 4.24
CA LEU A 223 2.65 0.81 5.58
C LEU A 223 3.78 1.85 5.71
N ALA A 224 4.95 1.57 5.14
CA ALA A 224 6.07 2.52 5.12
C ALA A 224 5.75 3.76 4.28
N ASP A 225 5.14 3.59 3.11
CA ASP A 225 4.74 4.67 2.20
C ASP A 225 3.69 5.58 2.84
N MET A 226 2.69 5.00 3.51
CA MET A 226 1.68 5.75 4.26
C MET A 226 2.33 6.67 5.31
N LEU A 227 3.24 6.13 6.12
CA LEU A 227 3.94 6.90 7.15
C LEU A 227 4.82 8.00 6.54
N SER A 228 5.51 7.73 5.43
CA SER A 228 6.33 8.73 4.74
C SER A 228 5.53 9.93 4.22
N ARG A 229 4.23 9.73 3.98
CA ARG A 229 3.27 10.77 3.56
C ARG A 229 2.49 11.37 4.73
N GLY A 230 2.85 11.04 5.97
CA GLY A 230 2.17 11.54 7.18
C GLY A 230 0.80 10.88 7.45
N ILE A 231 0.48 9.77 6.80
CA ILE A 231 -0.72 8.97 7.08
C ILE A 231 -0.42 8.09 8.29
N THR A 232 -1.00 8.43 9.43
CA THR A 232 -0.77 7.76 10.72
C THR A 232 -1.91 6.85 11.14
N GLY A 233 -2.97 6.79 10.33
CA GLY A 233 -4.09 5.89 10.55
C GLY A 233 -4.85 5.61 9.27
N VAL A 234 -5.49 4.44 9.21
CA VAL A 234 -6.27 3.97 8.07
C VAL A 234 -7.46 3.16 8.52
N VAL A 235 -8.55 3.25 7.78
CA VAL A 235 -9.66 2.30 7.85
C VAL A 235 -9.53 1.37 6.65
N ASP A 236 -9.08 0.15 6.92
CA ASP A 236 -8.94 -0.89 5.92
C ASP A 236 -10.31 -1.52 5.63
N MET A 237 -10.76 -1.38 4.40
CA MET A 237 -12.02 -1.91 3.88
C MET A 237 -11.77 -3.10 2.93
N SER A 238 -10.63 -3.77 3.10
CA SER A 238 -10.29 -4.98 2.33
C SER A 238 -11.35 -6.06 2.53
N TRP A 239 -11.46 -6.94 1.55
CA TRP A 239 -12.48 -8.00 1.51
C TRP A 239 -12.27 -9.11 2.55
N SER A 240 -11.18 -9.05 3.32
CA SER A 240 -10.97 -9.98 4.43
C SER A 240 -12.06 -9.77 5.48
N GLU A 241 -12.89 -10.78 5.69
CA GLU A 241 -13.93 -10.80 6.70
C GLU A 241 -13.40 -11.22 8.08
N ASP A 242 -12.11 -11.55 8.18
CA ASP A 242 -11.49 -12.04 9.41
C ASP A 242 -10.85 -10.89 10.19
N PRO A 243 -11.42 -10.51 11.35
CA PRO A 243 -10.86 -9.44 12.18
C PRO A 243 -9.46 -9.76 12.73
N ASP A 244 -9.07 -11.03 12.74
CA ASP A 244 -7.75 -11.48 13.20
C ASP A 244 -6.67 -11.43 12.11
N ASP A 245 -7.00 -11.08 10.89
CA ASP A 245 -6.05 -11.06 9.77
C ASP A 245 -4.89 -10.10 10.04
N TRP A 246 -5.18 -8.86 10.39
CA TRP A 246 -4.14 -7.88 10.74
C TRP A 246 -3.32 -8.28 11.99
N PRO A 247 -3.93 -8.71 13.11
CA PRO A 247 -3.17 -9.23 14.25
C PRO A 247 -2.25 -10.39 13.88
N ARG A 248 -2.68 -11.34 13.04
CA ARG A 248 -1.84 -12.44 12.55
C ARG A 248 -0.68 -11.94 11.70
N ARG A 249 -0.96 -11.05 10.74
CA ARG A 249 0.04 -10.46 9.84
C ARG A 249 1.13 -9.72 10.62
N LEU A 250 0.76 -8.87 11.57
CA LEU A 250 1.72 -8.13 12.38
C LEU A 250 2.56 -9.06 13.26
N ARG A 251 1.97 -10.14 13.81
CA ARG A 251 2.74 -11.17 14.53
C ARG A 251 3.75 -11.86 13.62
N ALA A 252 3.33 -12.29 12.45
CA ALA A 252 4.22 -12.93 11.47
C ALA A 252 5.37 -12.01 11.03
N MET A 253 5.12 -10.72 10.80
CA MET A 253 6.16 -9.74 10.52
C MET A 253 7.15 -9.58 11.68
N ALA A 254 6.65 -9.60 12.93
CA ALA A 254 7.49 -9.52 14.12
C ALA A 254 8.38 -10.76 14.30
N GLU A 255 7.83 -11.95 14.08
CA GLU A 255 8.56 -13.22 14.15
C GLU A 255 9.66 -13.32 13.08
N GLN A 256 9.41 -12.74 11.91
CA GLN A 256 10.38 -12.65 10.81
C GLN A 256 11.40 -11.51 11.00
N GLY A 257 11.25 -10.67 12.03
CA GLY A 257 12.13 -9.52 12.26
C GLY A 257 11.96 -8.39 11.24
N VAL A 258 10.84 -8.35 10.51
CA VAL A 258 10.56 -7.37 9.44
C VAL A 258 9.42 -6.41 9.80
N LEU A 259 8.94 -6.44 11.04
CA LEU A 259 7.92 -5.50 11.52
C LEU A 259 8.50 -4.07 11.53
N PRO A 260 7.86 -3.08 10.88
CA PRO A 260 8.29 -1.70 10.97
C PRO A 260 8.32 -1.18 12.42
N GLN A 261 9.30 -0.36 12.76
CA GLN A 261 9.42 0.23 14.11
C GLN A 261 8.25 1.14 14.48
N VAL A 262 7.66 1.77 13.46
CA VAL A 262 6.47 2.60 13.57
C VAL A 262 5.40 2.04 12.64
N LEU A 263 4.18 1.99 13.12
CA LEU A 263 3.02 1.51 12.37
C LEU A 263 1.92 2.57 12.37
N PRO A 264 1.19 2.76 11.26
CA PRO A 264 -0.06 3.49 11.31
C PRO A 264 -1.08 2.73 12.16
N ARG A 265 -2.06 3.44 12.70
CA ARG A 265 -3.21 2.80 13.36
C ARG A 265 -4.11 2.20 12.29
N ILE A 266 -4.35 0.90 12.38
CA ILE A 266 -5.23 0.20 11.44
C ILE A 266 -6.55 -0.07 12.12
N ARG A 267 -7.65 0.33 11.48
CA ARG A 267 -9.01 -0.08 11.81
C ARG A 267 -9.52 -0.94 10.67
N ILE A 268 -10.23 -2.01 10.98
CA ILE A 268 -10.80 -2.91 9.99
C ILE A 268 -12.27 -2.56 9.85
N GLY A 269 -12.74 -2.36 8.61
CA GLY A 269 -14.13 -2.31 8.28
C GLY A 269 -14.69 -3.73 8.22
N VAL A 270 -15.73 -4.03 8.98
CA VAL A 270 -16.41 -5.32 8.93
C VAL A 270 -17.89 -5.10 8.60
N TYR A 271 -18.47 -6.02 7.85
CA TYR A 271 -19.90 -6.01 7.59
C TYR A 271 -20.69 -6.26 8.88
N ARG A 272 -21.86 -5.63 9.00
CA ARG A 272 -22.68 -5.66 10.22
C ARG A 272 -23.12 -7.07 10.61
N ASP A 273 -23.38 -7.92 9.65
CA ASP A 273 -23.77 -9.34 9.82
C ASP A 273 -22.63 -10.24 10.32
N LYS A 274 -21.42 -9.73 10.39
CA LYS A 274 -20.23 -10.43 10.91
C LYS A 274 -19.82 -9.98 12.32
N LEU A 275 -20.65 -9.16 12.97
CA LEU A 275 -20.38 -8.65 14.32
C LEU A 275 -21.10 -9.45 15.43
N GLU A 276 -21.80 -10.55 15.08
CA GLU A 276 -22.50 -11.42 16.04
C GLU A 276 -21.65 -12.59 16.55
#